data_7c0bc36e4d94bafa3b25d436df4809e0
#
_entry.id   7c0bc36e4d94bafa3b25d436df4809e0
#
_cell.length_a   1.000
_cell.length_b   1.000
_cell.length_c   1.000
_cell.angle_alpha   90.00
_cell.angle_beta   90.00
_cell.angle_gamma   90.00
#
_symmetry.space_group_name_H-M   'P 1'
#
loop_
_entity.id
_entity.type
_entity.pdbx_description
1 polymer ?
#
loop_
_entity_poly.entity_id
_entity_poly.type
_entity_poly.pdbx_seq_one_letter_code
_entity_poly.pdbx_strand_id
1 'polypeptide(L)'
;MAYVCLSRCQDKNDIYIKGKVDPAGIHASPEALEETKRLDKIFDDNVQKQNDIKESHWIISYLNVRSLNLHKEDVRIDNVIMESDIFSLGETHLKPGETVDFDGYEGVFANAGKGKGVALFSKLNCRLVHSVATSTISAMYLQTDNFDLIFLYLSKGFNNEELFNLLEGWIDNTRPTAIMGDMNWDFSKDCKMKKFMETKKFHQLIERSTCDTGSLLDMIFANEALMSLKVFCQQSAAYYTDHDIISLLIPKSQ
;
A
#
# COMPACT_ATOMS: atom_id res chain seq x y z
N MET A 1 -16.00 34.79 18.37
CA MET A 1 -14.86 35.24 17.53
C MET A 1 -13.51 34.70 17.99
N ALA A 2 -13.20 34.62 19.29
CA ALA A 2 -11.92 34.07 19.80
C ALA A 2 -11.64 32.63 19.39
N TYR A 3 -12.63 31.76 19.42
CA TYR A 3 -12.47 30.34 19.06
C TYR A 3 -12.01 30.11 17.61
N VAL A 4 -12.55 30.87 16.65
CA VAL A 4 -12.19 30.73 15.22
C VAL A 4 -10.74 31.16 14.97
N CYS A 5 -10.23 32.14 15.74
CA CYS A 5 -8.83 32.54 15.63
C CYS A 5 -7.88 31.49 16.20
N LEU A 6 -8.23 30.89 17.36
CA LEU A 6 -7.41 29.85 18.00
C LEU A 6 -7.35 28.55 17.19
N SER A 7 -8.46 28.14 16.57
CA SER A 7 -8.52 26.91 15.77
C SER A 7 -7.75 26.97 14.44
N ARG A 8 -7.33 28.15 14.01
CA ARG A 8 -6.54 28.34 12.77
C ARG A 8 -5.05 28.52 12.99
N CYS A 9 -4.60 28.55 14.24
CA CYS A 9 -3.17 28.63 14.57
C CYS A 9 -2.53 27.25 14.40
N GLN A 10 -1.48 27.17 13.60
CA GLN A 10 -0.71 25.93 13.37
C GLN A 10 0.29 25.66 14.50
N ASP A 11 0.76 26.69 15.19
CA ASP A 11 1.67 26.58 16.33
C ASP A 11 1.08 27.33 17.54
N LYS A 12 1.25 26.75 18.75
CA LYS A 12 0.88 27.43 20.03
C LYS A 12 1.61 28.75 20.25
N ASN A 13 2.78 28.92 19.63
CA ASN A 13 3.58 30.15 19.70
C ASN A 13 3.04 31.28 18.81
N ASP A 14 2.13 30.96 17.88
CA ASP A 14 1.45 31.96 17.03
C ASP A 14 0.24 32.61 17.74
N ILE A 15 -0.08 32.10 18.94
CA ILE A 15 -1.21 32.60 19.71
C ILE A 15 -0.75 33.69 20.68
N TYR A 16 -1.07 34.95 20.37
CA TYR A 16 -0.85 36.08 21.26
C TYR A 16 -2.18 36.60 21.85
N ILE A 17 -2.37 36.40 23.16
CA ILE A 17 -3.56 36.87 23.87
C ILE A 17 -3.22 38.11 24.67
N LYS A 18 -3.79 39.26 24.28
CA LYS A 18 -3.65 40.52 24.99
C LYS A 18 -4.84 40.71 25.93
N GLY A 19 -4.59 40.65 27.24
CA GLY A 19 -5.62 40.81 28.27
C GLY A 19 -5.94 39.53 29.03
N LYS A 20 -6.90 39.61 29.96
CA LYS A 20 -7.40 38.44 30.68
C LYS A 20 -8.47 37.75 29.87
N VAL A 21 -8.29 36.44 29.61
CA VAL A 21 -9.34 35.59 29.07
C VAL A 21 -10.12 35.02 30.25
N ASP A 22 -11.42 35.31 30.30
CA ASP A 22 -12.32 34.68 31.26
C ASP A 22 -12.74 33.31 30.67
N PRO A 23 -12.29 32.17 31.23
CA PRO A 23 -12.70 30.87 30.75
C PRO A 23 -14.21 30.62 30.81
N ALA A 24 -14.91 31.29 31.76
CA ALA A 24 -16.36 31.16 31.90
C ALA A 24 -17.14 31.86 30.77
N GLY A 25 -16.49 32.79 30.05
CA GLY A 25 -17.05 33.48 28.88
C GLY A 25 -16.80 32.77 27.54
N ILE A 26 -16.05 31.65 27.53
CA ILE A 26 -15.78 30.89 26.32
C ILE A 26 -16.78 29.76 26.23
N HIS A 27 -17.83 29.94 25.44
CA HIS A 27 -18.83 28.93 25.16
C HIS A 27 -18.81 28.57 23.69
N ALA A 28 -18.86 27.25 23.39
CA ALA A 28 -19.14 26.79 22.03
C ALA A 28 -20.59 27.16 21.67
N SER A 29 -20.83 27.67 20.47
CA SER A 29 -22.20 27.88 20.02
C SER A 29 -22.96 26.56 19.92
N PRO A 30 -24.29 26.53 20.08
CA PRO A 30 -25.08 25.31 19.88
C PRO A 30 -24.79 24.64 18.54
N GLU A 31 -24.65 25.43 17.48
CA GLU A 31 -24.34 24.92 16.13
C GLU A 31 -22.94 24.27 16.08
N ALA A 32 -21.94 24.83 16.76
CA ALA A 32 -20.59 24.25 16.85
C ALA A 32 -20.62 22.91 17.61
N LEU A 33 -21.44 22.81 18.67
CA LEU A 33 -21.62 21.57 19.43
C LEU A 33 -22.34 20.48 18.61
N GLU A 34 -23.35 20.87 17.83
CA GLU A 34 -24.05 19.95 16.93
C GLU A 34 -23.12 19.46 15.82
N GLU A 35 -22.33 20.35 15.22
CA GLU A 35 -21.34 19.98 14.19
C GLU A 35 -20.26 19.06 14.74
N THR A 36 -19.77 19.31 15.97
CA THR A 36 -18.81 18.39 16.62
C THR A 36 -19.43 17.00 16.78
N LYS A 37 -20.65 16.90 17.30
CA LYS A 37 -21.35 15.60 17.44
C LYS A 37 -21.55 14.90 16.09
N ARG A 38 -21.86 15.67 15.03
CA ARG A 38 -22.00 15.14 13.68
C ARG A 38 -20.67 14.58 13.17
N LEU A 39 -19.57 15.28 13.40
CA LEU A 39 -18.22 14.85 13.01
C LEU A 39 -17.76 13.62 13.82
N ASP A 40 -18.00 13.61 15.14
CA ASP A 40 -17.71 12.46 15.99
C ASP A 40 -18.44 11.20 15.50
N LYS A 41 -19.72 11.33 15.18
CA LYS A 41 -20.51 10.22 14.63
C LYS A 41 -19.94 9.71 13.29
N ILE A 42 -19.57 10.62 12.38
CA ILE A 42 -18.95 10.24 11.10
C ILE A 42 -17.63 9.51 11.34
N PHE A 43 -16.83 10.00 12.30
CA PHE A 43 -15.57 9.36 12.67
C PHE A 43 -15.81 7.94 13.20
N ASP A 44 -16.73 7.78 14.16
CA ASP A 44 -17.08 6.48 14.74
C ASP A 44 -17.60 5.50 13.67
N ASP A 45 -18.51 5.95 12.79
CA ASP A 45 -19.05 5.15 11.68
C ASP A 45 -17.94 4.71 10.71
N ASN A 46 -16.93 5.55 10.45
CA ASN A 46 -15.79 5.21 9.59
C ASN A 46 -14.84 4.22 10.26
N VAL A 47 -14.55 4.42 11.55
CA VAL A 47 -13.74 3.47 12.35
C VAL A 47 -14.41 2.09 12.37
N GLN A 48 -15.73 2.04 12.60
CA GLN A 48 -16.46 0.78 12.59
C GLN A 48 -16.38 0.08 11.23
N LYS A 49 -16.57 0.80 10.12
CA LYS A 49 -16.44 0.24 8.77
C LYS A 49 -15.05 -0.31 8.50
N GLN A 50 -13.99 0.38 8.95
CA GLN A 50 -12.63 -0.13 8.81
C GLN A 50 -12.42 -1.41 9.62
N ASN A 51 -12.94 -1.49 10.84
CA ASN A 51 -12.87 -2.69 11.66
C ASN A 51 -13.61 -3.87 11.01
N ASP A 52 -14.82 -3.64 10.49
CA ASP A 52 -15.62 -4.66 9.78
C ASP A 52 -14.85 -5.21 8.55
N ILE A 53 -14.16 -4.33 7.83
CA ILE A 53 -13.29 -4.73 6.70
C ILE A 53 -12.15 -5.62 7.19
N LYS A 54 -11.41 -5.22 8.23
CA LYS A 54 -10.29 -6.01 8.78
C LYS A 54 -10.73 -7.38 9.29
N GLU A 55 -11.90 -7.49 9.89
CA GLU A 55 -12.43 -8.76 10.37
C GLU A 55 -12.83 -9.67 9.20
N SER A 56 -13.37 -9.13 8.13
CA SER A 56 -13.94 -9.88 7.01
C SER A 56 -12.99 -10.09 5.82
N HIS A 57 -11.87 -9.37 5.75
CA HIS A 57 -10.94 -9.43 4.61
C HIS A 57 -9.49 -9.57 5.04
N TRP A 58 -8.70 -10.26 4.22
CA TRP A 58 -7.25 -10.13 4.21
C TRP A 58 -6.88 -8.84 3.49
N ILE A 59 -5.99 -8.04 4.08
CA ILE A 59 -5.52 -6.76 3.52
C ILE A 59 -4.07 -6.95 3.06
N ILE A 60 -3.84 -6.82 1.76
CA ILE A 60 -2.52 -6.99 1.13
C ILE A 60 -2.14 -5.65 0.50
N SER A 61 -1.05 -5.03 0.95
CA SER A 61 -0.65 -3.71 0.46
C SER A 61 0.71 -3.71 -0.22
N TYR A 62 0.90 -2.78 -1.14
CA TYR A 62 2.18 -2.49 -1.79
C TYR A 62 2.43 -0.99 -1.82
N LEU A 63 3.71 -0.61 -1.64
CA LEU A 63 4.18 0.76 -1.76
C LEU A 63 5.60 0.78 -2.33
N ASN A 64 5.88 1.63 -3.32
CA ASN A 64 7.24 2.03 -3.65
C ASN A 64 7.72 3.06 -2.62
N VAL A 65 8.62 2.62 -1.73
CA VAL A 65 9.05 3.42 -0.57
C VAL A 65 10.26 4.32 -0.86
N ARG A 66 10.89 4.18 -2.04
CA ARG A 66 12.05 4.98 -2.47
C ARG A 66 13.21 5.07 -1.47
N SER A 67 13.46 4.09 -0.72
CA SER A 67 14.49 3.87 0.31
C SER A 67 13.87 3.54 1.67
N LEU A 68 13.90 2.27 2.00
CA LEU A 68 13.36 1.79 3.27
C LEU A 68 14.16 2.33 4.47
N ASN A 69 15.48 2.46 4.33
CA ASN A 69 16.30 3.03 5.41
C ASN A 69 15.97 4.49 5.71
N LEU A 70 15.51 5.25 4.71
CA LEU A 70 15.11 6.64 4.88
C LEU A 70 13.71 6.73 5.53
N HIS A 71 12.77 5.90 5.09
CA HIS A 71 11.34 6.01 5.41
C HIS A 71 10.82 4.93 6.37
N LYS A 72 11.69 4.14 7.01
CA LYS A 72 11.25 3.08 7.93
C LYS A 72 10.40 3.58 9.10
N GLU A 73 10.69 4.78 9.61
CA GLU A 73 9.91 5.35 10.71
C GLU A 73 8.56 5.91 10.19
N ASP A 74 8.52 6.45 8.98
CA ASP A 74 7.28 6.86 8.32
C ASP A 74 6.36 5.65 8.10
N VAL A 75 6.93 4.54 7.60
CA VAL A 75 6.19 3.27 7.43
C VAL A 75 5.64 2.75 8.75
N ARG A 76 6.40 2.85 9.85
CA ARG A 76 5.96 2.40 11.19
C ARG A 76 4.74 3.12 11.73
N ILE A 77 4.53 4.36 11.32
CA ILE A 77 3.38 5.17 11.75
C ILE A 77 2.28 5.25 10.70
N ASP A 78 2.50 4.67 9.53
CA ASP A 78 1.50 4.62 8.46
C ASP A 78 0.45 3.53 8.77
N ASN A 79 -0.74 3.97 9.17
CA ASN A 79 -1.81 3.06 9.55
C ASN A 79 -2.25 2.14 8.40
N VAL A 80 -2.24 2.62 7.13
CA VAL A 80 -2.67 1.79 6.00
C VAL A 80 -1.73 0.59 5.82
N ILE A 81 -0.42 0.83 5.93
CA ILE A 81 0.59 -0.22 5.85
C ILE A 81 0.54 -1.13 7.08
N MET A 82 0.56 -0.55 8.29
CA MET A 82 0.65 -1.31 9.54
C MET A 82 -0.63 -2.07 9.91
N GLU A 83 -1.75 -1.75 9.29
CA GLU A 83 -2.99 -2.49 9.41
C GLU A 83 -3.12 -3.65 8.42
N SER A 84 -2.23 -3.73 7.44
CA SER A 84 -2.21 -4.82 6.46
C SER A 84 -1.82 -6.17 7.10
N ASP A 85 -2.38 -7.26 6.59
CA ASP A 85 -1.96 -8.62 6.97
C ASP A 85 -0.65 -9.00 6.30
N ILE A 86 -0.46 -8.53 5.06
CA ILE A 86 0.79 -8.63 4.29
C ILE A 86 1.03 -7.29 3.63
N PHE A 87 2.25 -6.77 3.71
CA PHE A 87 2.64 -5.64 2.88
C PHE A 87 4.01 -5.86 2.23
N SER A 88 4.18 -5.28 1.05
CA SER A 88 5.44 -5.31 0.32
C SER A 88 5.88 -3.89 -0.01
N LEU A 89 7.18 -3.66 0.11
CA LEU A 89 7.83 -2.39 -0.17
C LEU A 89 8.78 -2.55 -1.36
N GLY A 90 8.53 -1.80 -2.42
CA GLY A 90 9.42 -1.71 -3.58
C GLY A 90 10.47 -0.63 -3.42
N GLU A 91 11.53 -0.68 -4.25
CA GLU A 91 12.64 0.27 -4.25
C GLU A 91 13.25 0.49 -2.85
N THR A 92 13.49 -0.62 -2.15
CA THR A 92 13.95 -0.58 -0.74
C THR A 92 15.33 0.03 -0.56
N HIS A 93 16.18 0.01 -1.59
CA HIS A 93 17.60 0.41 -1.57
C HIS A 93 18.48 -0.40 -0.61
N LEU A 94 17.98 -1.46 -0.01
CA LEU A 94 18.74 -2.30 0.91
C LEU A 94 19.84 -3.06 0.16
N LYS A 95 21.02 -3.14 0.76
CA LYS A 95 22.12 -3.97 0.25
C LYS A 95 21.83 -5.45 0.53
N PRO A 96 22.44 -6.37 -0.24
CA PRO A 96 22.36 -7.80 0.10
C PRO A 96 22.75 -8.05 1.56
N GLY A 97 21.88 -8.77 2.29
CA GLY A 97 22.06 -9.09 3.71
C GLY A 97 21.56 -8.03 4.70
N GLU A 98 21.17 -6.83 4.25
CA GLU A 98 20.51 -5.86 5.12
C GLU A 98 19.05 -6.25 5.37
N THR A 99 18.56 -6.04 6.60
CA THR A 99 17.19 -6.30 7.02
C THR A 99 16.63 -5.13 7.81
N VAL A 100 15.32 -5.00 7.83
CA VAL A 100 14.57 -4.06 8.67
C VAL A 100 13.43 -4.84 9.31
N ASP A 101 13.16 -4.60 10.58
CA ASP A 101 12.09 -5.28 11.31
C ASP A 101 10.90 -4.34 11.54
N PHE A 102 9.71 -4.90 11.46
CA PHE A 102 8.46 -4.27 11.88
C PHE A 102 7.76 -5.18 12.89
N ASP A 103 7.32 -4.60 14.01
CA ASP A 103 6.73 -5.35 15.11
C ASP A 103 5.49 -6.15 14.66
N GLY A 104 5.48 -7.43 14.97
CA GLY A 104 4.39 -8.34 14.61
C GLY A 104 4.43 -8.88 13.17
N TYR A 105 5.50 -8.62 12.41
CA TYR A 105 5.67 -9.13 11.05
C TYR A 105 6.93 -9.97 10.89
N GLU A 106 6.84 -11.00 10.07
CA GLU A 106 8.00 -11.71 9.54
C GLU A 106 8.45 -11.05 8.24
N GLY A 107 9.76 -10.71 8.14
CA GLY A 107 10.32 -10.01 6.99
C GLY A 107 11.07 -10.94 6.04
N VAL A 108 10.83 -10.80 4.73
CA VAL A 108 11.58 -11.48 3.66
C VAL A 108 12.09 -10.44 2.67
N PHE A 109 13.32 -10.62 2.15
CA PHE A 109 14.02 -9.59 1.40
C PHE A 109 14.61 -10.13 0.10
N ALA A 110 14.34 -9.45 -1.03
CA ALA A 110 15.02 -9.61 -2.31
C ALA A 110 15.80 -8.33 -2.61
N ASN A 111 16.94 -8.17 -1.91
CA ASN A 111 17.74 -6.96 -1.91
C ASN A 111 18.66 -6.90 -3.14
N ALA A 112 18.67 -5.77 -3.84
CA ALA A 112 19.50 -5.55 -5.03
C ALA A 112 20.30 -4.23 -4.97
N GLY A 113 20.29 -3.53 -3.82
CA GLY A 113 21.03 -2.29 -3.58
C GLY A 113 20.28 -1.04 -4.06
N LYS A 114 21.00 0.06 -4.23
CA LYS A 114 20.44 1.39 -4.50
C LYS A 114 19.51 1.41 -5.72
N GLY A 115 18.32 2.00 -5.55
CA GLY A 115 17.29 2.12 -6.59
C GLY A 115 16.60 0.80 -6.94
N LYS A 116 16.62 -0.20 -6.04
CA LYS A 116 16.13 -1.56 -6.31
C LYS A 116 15.70 -2.24 -5.03
N GLY A 117 15.22 -3.48 -5.19
CA GLY A 117 14.88 -4.36 -4.08
C GLY A 117 13.39 -4.38 -3.77
N VAL A 118 12.94 -5.53 -3.30
CA VAL A 118 11.60 -5.73 -2.72
C VAL A 118 11.78 -6.32 -1.33
N ALA A 119 11.07 -5.77 -0.36
CA ALA A 119 10.93 -6.35 0.96
C ALA A 119 9.47 -6.69 1.20
N LEU A 120 9.22 -7.78 1.88
CA LEU A 120 7.89 -8.25 2.22
C LEU A 120 7.81 -8.48 3.73
N PHE A 121 6.66 -8.15 4.29
CA PHE A 121 6.35 -8.28 5.70
C PHE A 121 4.97 -8.92 5.87
N SER A 122 4.88 -9.99 6.66
CA SER A 122 3.66 -10.77 6.81
C SER A 122 3.34 -11.08 8.27
N LYS A 123 2.07 -10.93 8.65
CA LYS A 123 1.46 -11.48 9.88
C LYS A 123 0.92 -12.89 9.65
N LEU A 124 0.74 -13.28 8.38
CA LEU A 124 0.20 -14.59 8.02
C LEU A 124 1.31 -15.60 7.85
N ASN A 125 1.00 -16.87 8.14
CA ASN A 125 1.87 -17.95 7.74
C ASN A 125 1.88 -18.04 6.21
N CYS A 126 3.03 -17.74 5.62
CA CYS A 126 3.23 -17.81 4.18
C CYS A 126 4.58 -18.44 3.85
N ARG A 127 4.62 -19.15 2.74
CA ARG A 127 5.84 -19.77 2.23
C ARG A 127 6.41 -18.94 1.08
N LEU A 128 7.65 -18.52 1.22
CA LEU A 128 8.41 -18.00 0.07
C LEU A 128 8.70 -19.16 -0.87
N VAL A 129 8.14 -19.12 -2.09
CA VAL A 129 8.35 -20.14 -3.11
C VAL A 129 9.57 -19.80 -3.95
N HIS A 130 9.64 -18.54 -4.42
CA HIS A 130 10.75 -18.02 -5.22
C HIS A 130 11.06 -16.58 -4.87
N SER A 131 12.31 -16.18 -5.03
CA SER A 131 12.73 -14.78 -5.04
C SER A 131 13.83 -14.55 -6.07
N VAL A 132 13.80 -13.37 -6.68
CA VAL A 132 14.78 -12.90 -7.66
C VAL A 132 15.18 -11.47 -7.32
N ALA A 133 16.48 -11.19 -7.38
CA ALA A 133 17.03 -9.85 -7.21
C ALA A 133 18.16 -9.64 -8.21
N THR A 134 17.82 -9.13 -9.39
CA THR A 134 18.79 -8.78 -10.46
C THR A 134 19.08 -7.29 -10.49
N SER A 135 19.80 -6.85 -11.50
CA SER A 135 20.06 -5.43 -11.71
C SER A 135 18.80 -4.62 -12.07
N THR A 136 17.75 -5.25 -12.56
CA THR A 136 16.54 -4.58 -13.07
C THR A 136 15.22 -5.18 -12.61
N ILE A 137 15.22 -6.42 -12.11
CA ILE A 137 14.03 -7.13 -11.63
C ILE A 137 14.26 -7.52 -10.18
N SER A 138 13.37 -7.10 -9.30
CA SER A 138 13.26 -7.62 -7.94
C SER A 138 11.85 -8.19 -7.78
N ALA A 139 11.75 -9.46 -7.42
CA ALA A 139 10.48 -10.16 -7.38
C ALA A 139 10.45 -11.22 -6.28
N MET A 140 9.27 -11.45 -5.70
CA MET A 140 9.01 -12.52 -4.74
C MET A 140 7.68 -13.20 -5.06
N TYR A 141 7.67 -14.53 -4.98
CA TYR A 141 6.47 -15.33 -5.06
C TYR A 141 6.20 -16.00 -3.71
N LEU A 142 5.05 -15.68 -3.13
CA LEU A 142 4.59 -16.23 -1.86
C LEU A 142 3.33 -17.05 -2.06
N GLN A 143 3.23 -18.10 -1.28
CA GLN A 143 2.06 -18.95 -1.21
C GLN A 143 1.51 -18.93 0.22
N THR A 144 0.22 -18.63 0.34
CA THR A 144 -0.58 -18.83 1.54
C THR A 144 -1.46 -20.08 1.37
N ASP A 145 -2.21 -20.45 2.41
CA ASP A 145 -3.17 -21.55 2.30
C ASP A 145 -4.29 -21.28 1.28
N ASN A 146 -4.67 -20.00 1.11
CA ASN A 146 -5.87 -19.61 0.36
C ASN A 146 -5.57 -18.95 -0.99
N PHE A 147 -4.44 -18.29 -1.16
CA PHE A 147 -4.08 -17.52 -2.35
C PHE A 147 -2.57 -17.39 -2.50
N ASP A 148 -2.16 -17.04 -3.70
CA ASP A 148 -0.78 -16.79 -4.07
C ASP A 148 -0.55 -15.30 -4.37
N LEU A 149 0.63 -14.79 -4.04
CA LEU A 149 1.02 -13.41 -4.23
C LEU A 149 2.37 -13.32 -4.94
N ILE A 150 2.45 -12.52 -5.98
CA ILE A 150 3.71 -12.17 -6.65
C ILE A 150 3.92 -10.66 -6.50
N PHE A 151 4.99 -10.27 -5.84
CA PHE A 151 5.40 -8.88 -5.70
C PHE A 151 6.55 -8.55 -6.62
N LEU A 152 6.45 -7.41 -7.32
CA LEU A 152 7.41 -6.96 -8.32
C LEU A 152 7.87 -5.54 -8.05
N TYR A 153 9.16 -5.30 -8.28
CA TYR A 153 9.72 -3.99 -8.56
C TYR A 153 10.61 -4.09 -9.80
N LEU A 154 10.30 -3.29 -10.81
CA LEU A 154 11.04 -3.26 -12.07
C LEU A 154 11.77 -1.92 -12.20
N SER A 155 13.10 -1.95 -12.34
CA SER A 155 13.87 -0.75 -12.66
C SER A 155 13.77 -0.44 -14.16
N LYS A 156 13.96 0.81 -14.55
CA LYS A 156 13.98 1.19 -15.98
C LYS A 156 15.01 0.37 -16.76
N GLY A 157 14.62 -0.08 -17.95
CA GLY A 157 15.50 -0.84 -18.85
C GLY A 157 15.56 -2.34 -18.56
N PHE A 158 14.64 -2.91 -17.79
CA PHE A 158 14.55 -4.36 -17.61
C PHE A 158 14.24 -5.08 -18.94
N ASN A 159 14.63 -6.36 -18.99
CA ASN A 159 14.37 -7.20 -20.15
C ASN A 159 12.96 -7.82 -20.06
N ASN A 160 12.11 -7.53 -21.04
CA ASN A 160 10.74 -8.03 -21.09
C ASN A 160 10.67 -9.56 -21.19
N GLU A 161 11.55 -10.16 -21.98
CA GLU A 161 11.56 -11.62 -22.17
C GLU A 161 11.95 -12.34 -20.87
N GLU A 162 12.95 -11.82 -20.17
CA GLU A 162 13.36 -12.33 -18.86
C GLU A 162 12.20 -12.27 -17.85
N LEU A 163 11.51 -11.12 -17.78
CA LEU A 163 10.35 -10.95 -16.89
C LEU A 163 9.20 -11.89 -17.26
N PHE A 164 8.85 -11.99 -18.54
CA PHE A 164 7.72 -12.83 -18.96
C PHE A 164 8.01 -14.30 -18.74
N ASN A 165 9.22 -14.79 -19.02
CA ASN A 165 9.64 -16.15 -18.72
C ASN A 165 9.59 -16.44 -17.21
N LEU A 166 10.02 -15.49 -16.38
CA LEU A 166 9.93 -15.59 -14.92
C LEU A 166 8.47 -15.75 -14.47
N LEU A 167 7.59 -14.87 -14.93
CA LEU A 167 6.18 -14.89 -14.57
C LEU A 167 5.46 -16.14 -15.10
N GLU A 168 5.78 -16.60 -16.30
CA GLU A 168 5.25 -17.87 -16.86
C GLU A 168 5.59 -19.07 -16.00
N GLY A 169 6.80 -19.10 -15.44
CA GLY A 169 7.22 -20.16 -14.52
C GLY A 169 6.57 -20.10 -13.14
N TRP A 170 6.02 -18.94 -12.75
CA TRP A 170 5.45 -18.73 -11.41
C TRP A 170 3.92 -18.74 -11.38
N ILE A 171 3.27 -18.36 -12.49
CA ILE A 171 1.81 -18.26 -12.56
C ILE A 171 1.19 -19.67 -12.60
N ASP A 172 0.40 -19.98 -11.59
CA ASP A 172 -0.52 -21.11 -11.58
C ASP A 172 -1.98 -20.60 -11.60
N ASN A 173 -2.62 -20.69 -12.76
CA ASN A 173 -3.99 -20.21 -12.93
C ASN A 173 -5.05 -21.06 -12.21
N THR A 174 -4.67 -22.17 -11.59
CA THR A 174 -5.59 -23.00 -10.79
C THR A 174 -5.82 -22.45 -9.39
N ARG A 175 -4.89 -21.60 -8.89
CA ARG A 175 -4.98 -20.97 -7.57
C ARG A 175 -5.35 -19.49 -7.69
N PRO A 176 -6.12 -18.94 -6.72
CA PRO A 176 -6.32 -17.50 -6.62
C PRO A 176 -4.98 -16.78 -6.52
N THR A 177 -4.63 -15.96 -7.51
CA THR A 177 -3.31 -15.33 -7.60
C THR A 177 -3.42 -13.84 -7.89
N ALA A 178 -2.67 -13.03 -7.11
CA ALA A 178 -2.45 -11.61 -7.38
C ALA A 178 -0.99 -11.32 -7.73
N ILE A 179 -0.79 -10.38 -8.66
CA ILE A 179 0.53 -9.81 -8.98
C ILE A 179 0.46 -8.32 -8.66
N MET A 180 1.34 -7.84 -7.78
CA MET A 180 1.33 -6.46 -7.29
C MET A 180 2.73 -5.86 -7.37
N GLY A 181 2.80 -4.56 -7.66
CA GLY A 181 4.09 -3.87 -7.63
C GLY A 181 4.20 -2.67 -8.54
N ASP A 182 5.35 -1.98 -8.45
CA ASP A 182 5.76 -0.95 -9.39
C ASP A 182 6.43 -1.61 -10.60
N MET A 183 5.78 -1.50 -11.72
CA MET A 183 6.21 -2.14 -12.96
C MET A 183 6.97 -1.18 -13.88
N ASN A 184 7.11 0.10 -13.50
CA ASN A 184 7.76 1.16 -14.27
C ASN A 184 7.27 1.28 -15.72
N TRP A 185 6.07 0.79 -16.01
CA TRP A 185 5.30 1.04 -17.22
C TRP A 185 4.10 1.93 -16.89
N ASP A 186 3.83 2.90 -17.74
CA ASP A 186 2.61 3.71 -17.62
C ASP A 186 1.41 2.95 -18.22
N PHE A 187 0.63 2.30 -17.34
CA PHE A 187 -0.55 1.50 -17.71
C PHE A 187 -1.76 2.33 -18.16
N SER A 188 -1.67 3.66 -18.10
CA SER A 188 -2.62 4.53 -18.81
C SER A 188 -2.51 4.39 -20.32
N LYS A 189 -1.39 3.83 -20.81
CA LYS A 189 -1.07 3.57 -22.21
C LYS A 189 -1.06 2.07 -22.50
N ASP A 190 -1.17 1.74 -23.77
CA ASP A 190 -0.97 0.36 -24.22
C ASP A 190 0.50 -0.06 -24.01
N CYS A 191 0.71 -1.19 -23.34
CA CYS A 191 2.04 -1.69 -23.05
C CYS A 191 2.11 -3.23 -23.16
N LYS A 192 3.34 -3.75 -23.32
CA LYS A 192 3.57 -5.19 -23.48
C LYS A 192 3.11 -6.00 -22.26
N MET A 193 3.29 -5.45 -21.06
CA MET A 193 2.89 -6.12 -19.83
C MET A 193 1.38 -6.30 -19.75
N LYS A 194 0.60 -5.28 -20.14
CA LYS A 194 -0.86 -5.37 -20.18
C LYS A 194 -1.31 -6.52 -21.10
N LYS A 195 -0.77 -6.57 -22.33
CA LYS A 195 -1.06 -7.66 -23.27
C LYS A 195 -0.66 -9.02 -22.73
N PHE A 196 0.52 -9.12 -22.10
CA PHE A 196 0.95 -10.37 -21.48
C PHE A 196 -0.02 -10.82 -20.39
N MET A 197 -0.43 -9.92 -19.48
CA MET A 197 -1.39 -10.22 -18.41
C MET A 197 -2.75 -10.66 -18.97
N GLU A 198 -3.24 -10.01 -20.03
CA GLU A 198 -4.47 -10.41 -20.71
C GLU A 198 -4.38 -11.83 -21.28
N THR A 199 -3.24 -12.22 -21.89
CA THR A 199 -3.05 -13.61 -22.38
C THR A 199 -3.03 -14.64 -21.26
N LYS A 200 -2.63 -14.23 -20.05
CA LYS A 200 -2.62 -15.07 -18.84
C LYS A 200 -3.93 -14.99 -18.06
N LYS A 201 -4.95 -14.30 -18.56
CA LYS A 201 -6.27 -14.09 -17.94
C LYS A 201 -6.20 -13.38 -16.58
N PHE A 202 -5.31 -12.41 -16.47
CA PHE A 202 -5.25 -11.50 -15.35
C PHE A 202 -5.97 -10.20 -15.67
N HIS A 203 -6.74 -9.71 -14.72
CA HIS A 203 -7.49 -8.46 -14.78
C HIS A 203 -6.74 -7.37 -14.03
N GLN A 204 -6.63 -6.20 -14.65
CA GLN A 204 -6.09 -4.99 -14.02
C GLN A 204 -7.12 -4.42 -13.04
N LEU A 205 -6.73 -4.13 -11.79
CA LEU A 205 -7.63 -3.61 -10.77
C LEU A 205 -7.40 -2.13 -10.43
N ILE A 206 -6.22 -1.59 -10.70
CA ILE A 206 -5.90 -0.17 -10.46
C ILE A 206 -6.06 0.59 -11.78
N GLU A 207 -6.87 1.65 -11.75
CA GLU A 207 -7.21 2.44 -12.94
C GLU A 207 -6.78 3.92 -12.83
N ARG A 208 -6.48 4.39 -11.61
CA ARG A 208 -6.07 5.78 -11.37
C ARG A 208 -4.56 5.89 -11.28
N SER A 209 -4.03 7.08 -11.59
CA SER A 209 -2.62 7.39 -11.37
C SER A 209 -2.18 7.01 -9.95
N THR A 210 -1.02 6.40 -9.84
CA THR A 210 -0.42 5.98 -8.57
C THR A 210 0.86 6.75 -8.22
N CYS A 211 1.19 7.76 -9.04
CA CYS A 211 2.39 8.58 -8.85
C CYS A 211 2.03 10.05 -9.02
N ASP A 212 2.68 10.94 -8.27
CA ASP A 212 2.50 12.41 -8.32
C ASP A 212 2.71 13.00 -9.73
N THR A 213 3.46 12.31 -10.58
CA THR A 213 3.65 12.70 -11.99
C THR A 213 2.42 12.47 -12.87
N GLY A 214 1.35 11.88 -12.35
CA GLY A 214 0.15 11.51 -13.08
C GLY A 214 0.25 10.17 -13.82
N SER A 215 1.34 9.41 -13.63
CA SER A 215 1.54 8.10 -14.26
C SER A 215 0.89 6.98 -13.43
N LEU A 216 0.45 5.93 -14.10
CA LEU A 216 -0.09 4.71 -13.50
C LEU A 216 1.00 3.62 -13.54
N LEU A 217 1.81 3.52 -12.51
CA LEU A 217 3.00 2.66 -12.44
C LEU A 217 2.82 1.44 -11.52
N ASP A 218 2.11 1.64 -10.41
CA ASP A 218 1.88 0.61 -9.40
C ASP A 218 0.58 -0.13 -9.71
N MET A 219 0.64 -1.44 -9.82
CA MET A 219 -0.44 -2.25 -10.34
C MET A 219 -0.82 -3.39 -9.41
N ILE A 220 -2.11 -3.74 -9.48
CA ILE A 220 -2.66 -4.99 -8.98
C ILE A 220 -3.31 -5.71 -10.16
N PHE A 221 -2.83 -6.91 -10.44
CA PHE A 221 -3.47 -7.85 -11.36
C PHE A 221 -3.99 -9.05 -10.58
N ALA A 222 -5.20 -9.50 -10.92
CA ALA A 222 -5.84 -10.66 -10.31
C ALA A 222 -6.28 -11.64 -11.39
N ASN A 223 -6.02 -12.94 -11.22
CA ASN A 223 -6.53 -13.96 -12.14
C ASN A 223 -8.02 -14.23 -11.90
N GLU A 224 -8.66 -14.99 -12.82
CA GLU A 224 -10.09 -15.32 -12.74
C GLU A 224 -10.45 -16.04 -11.42
N ALA A 225 -9.58 -16.92 -10.91
CA ALA A 225 -9.80 -17.62 -9.66
C ALA A 225 -9.86 -16.65 -8.46
N LEU A 226 -8.97 -15.65 -8.42
CA LEU A 226 -9.00 -14.62 -7.38
C LEU A 226 -10.20 -13.68 -7.55
N MET A 227 -10.54 -13.29 -8.77
CA MET A 227 -11.71 -12.45 -9.06
C MET A 227 -13.02 -13.11 -8.63
N SER A 228 -13.12 -14.42 -8.69
CA SER A 228 -14.31 -15.18 -8.24
C SER A 228 -14.57 -15.01 -6.73
N LEU A 229 -13.57 -14.66 -5.94
CA LEU A 229 -13.68 -14.35 -4.51
C LEU A 229 -14.27 -12.96 -4.22
N LYS A 230 -14.60 -12.17 -5.26
CA LYS A 230 -15.14 -10.81 -5.14
C LYS A 230 -14.19 -9.86 -4.42
N VAL A 231 -12.93 -9.91 -4.78
CA VAL A 231 -11.90 -9.00 -4.27
C VAL A 231 -12.17 -7.56 -4.73
N PHE A 232 -11.68 -6.60 -3.96
CA PHE A 232 -11.65 -5.20 -4.38
C PHE A 232 -10.32 -4.56 -3.98
N CYS A 233 -10.03 -3.37 -4.52
CA CYS A 233 -8.81 -2.64 -4.22
C CYS A 233 -9.10 -1.26 -3.65
N GLN A 234 -8.13 -0.74 -2.92
CA GLN A 234 -8.10 0.62 -2.40
C GLN A 234 -6.79 1.27 -2.81
N GLN A 235 -6.80 2.59 -2.94
CA GLN A 235 -5.63 3.42 -3.21
C GLN A 235 -5.61 4.56 -2.20
N SER A 236 -4.47 4.78 -1.56
CA SER A 236 -4.28 5.79 -0.52
C SER A 236 -2.96 6.52 -0.74
N ALA A 237 -2.95 7.83 -0.59
CA ALA A 237 -1.72 8.62 -0.70
C ALA A 237 -0.77 8.31 0.47
N ALA A 238 0.52 8.21 0.17
CA ALA A 238 1.58 8.16 1.17
C ALA A 238 2.32 9.52 1.17
N TYR A 239 2.41 10.16 2.33
CA TYR A 239 2.98 11.53 2.43
C TYR A 239 4.53 11.59 2.35
N TYR A 240 5.20 10.44 2.40
CA TYR A 240 6.67 10.35 2.45
C TYR A 240 7.30 9.80 1.16
N THR A 241 6.51 9.50 0.15
CA THR A 241 6.95 9.08 -1.19
C THR A 241 6.04 9.71 -2.24
N ASP A 242 6.45 9.75 -3.49
CA ASP A 242 5.63 10.21 -4.63
C ASP A 242 4.77 9.09 -5.23
N HIS A 243 4.68 7.93 -4.57
CA HIS A 243 3.81 6.82 -4.93
C HIS A 243 2.68 6.64 -3.93
N ASP A 244 1.53 6.21 -4.40
CA ASP A 244 0.40 5.83 -3.58
C ASP A 244 0.55 4.38 -3.06
N ILE A 245 -0.05 4.12 -1.90
CA ILE A 245 -0.27 2.76 -1.39
C ILE A 245 -1.41 2.14 -2.18
N ILE A 246 -1.19 0.98 -2.77
CA ILE A 246 -2.24 0.16 -3.37
C ILE A 246 -2.51 -1.06 -2.50
N SER A 247 -3.78 -1.31 -2.20
CA SER A 247 -4.20 -2.41 -1.33
C SER A 247 -5.24 -3.29 -2.00
N LEU A 248 -5.04 -4.60 -1.91
CA LEU A 248 -5.97 -5.63 -2.33
C LEU A 248 -6.67 -6.21 -1.10
N LEU A 249 -7.99 -6.28 -1.14
CA LEU A 249 -8.83 -6.82 -0.08
C LEU A 249 -9.45 -8.13 -0.57
N ILE A 250 -9.09 -9.22 0.11
CA ILE A 250 -9.52 -10.57 -0.23
C ILE A 250 -10.46 -11.06 0.87
N PRO A 251 -11.73 -11.39 0.58
CA PRO A 251 -12.66 -11.90 1.60
C PRO A 251 -12.11 -13.13 2.32
N LYS A 252 -12.15 -13.13 3.64
CA LYS A 252 -11.90 -14.32 4.46
C LYS A 252 -13.08 -15.28 4.25
N SER A 253 -12.79 -16.52 3.86
CA SER A 253 -13.83 -17.55 3.75
C SER A 253 -14.54 -17.66 5.11
N GLN A 254 -15.87 -17.63 5.08
CA GLN A 254 -16.68 -17.93 6.28
C GLN A 254 -16.61 -19.42 6.56
#